data_8ff5d91cd409c7a59157a44edc4a4183
#
_entry.id   8ff5d91cd409c7a59157a44edc4a4183
#
_cell.length_a   1.000
_cell.length_b   1.000
_cell.length_c   1.000
_cell.angle_alpha   90.00
_cell.angle_beta   90.00
_cell.angle_gamma   90.00
#
_symmetry.space_group_name_H-M   'P 1'
#
loop_
_entity.id
_entity.type
_entity.pdbx_description
1 polymer ?
#
loop_
_entity_poly.entity_id
_entity_poly.type
_entity_poly.pdbx_seq_one_letter_code
_entity_poly.pdbx_strand_id
1 'polypeptide(L)'
;MRRTLSAVLMLSMALAGCKAKEAFDKAKISQDLDKHGTMDLMKDVSKDKYDAPADGKLTDAQMQMYLKVREKEKAIAQVARKEAQAHADAAKKAGDKSIAGMMEGFKTMGSAADMLTADIRAAKELGYNTQEYLWIKSQVLAASSAAMMSKLSEATNASVDGAYAQMKKSYDEAKDDQSKKMYKEMLDNYDKQRAELKKESAANVSPSLAYNQQLIAKYDGAINAIATEMSKFEEKPGEAQKSMDEFAKGVDKAVADAKKK
;
A
#
# COMPACT_ATOMS: atom_id res chain seq x y z
N MET A 1 32.70 10.48 40.59
CA MET A 1 32.65 11.00 39.22
C MET A 1 33.18 10.07 38.10
N ARG A 2 33.87 8.93 38.40
CA ARG A 2 34.38 8.03 37.32
C ARG A 2 33.37 6.99 36.77
N ARG A 3 32.25 6.72 37.46
CA ARG A 3 31.26 5.72 37.03
C ARG A 3 30.21 6.25 36.01
N THR A 4 30.00 7.53 35.94
CA THR A 4 29.03 8.16 35.02
C THR A 4 29.57 8.34 33.59
N LEU A 5 30.90 8.51 33.44
CA LEU A 5 31.50 8.61 32.11
C LEU A 5 31.47 7.28 31.31
N SER A 6 31.59 6.12 32.00
CA SER A 6 31.55 4.81 31.32
C SER A 6 30.18 4.46 30.77
N ALA A 7 29.09 4.88 31.43
CA ALA A 7 27.72 4.62 30.94
C ALA A 7 27.36 5.43 29.69
N VAL A 8 27.83 6.67 29.61
CA VAL A 8 27.59 7.55 28.43
C VAL A 8 28.38 7.05 27.21
N LEU A 9 29.60 6.51 27.43
CA LEU A 9 30.41 5.98 26.33
C LEU A 9 29.82 4.69 25.77
N MET A 10 29.25 3.81 26.59
CA MET A 10 28.61 2.59 26.12
C MET A 10 27.29 2.87 25.37
N LEU A 11 26.54 3.87 25.77
CA LEU A 11 25.29 4.25 25.08
C LEU A 11 25.57 4.86 23.71
N SER A 12 26.64 5.63 23.56
CA SER A 12 27.06 6.21 22.27
C SER A 12 27.57 5.14 21.28
N MET A 13 28.22 4.08 21.75
CA MET A 13 28.65 2.96 20.90
C MET A 13 27.47 2.11 20.40
N ALA A 14 26.42 1.93 21.21
CA ALA A 14 25.23 1.20 20.80
C ALA A 14 24.45 1.93 19.68
N LEU A 15 24.35 3.25 19.76
CA LEU A 15 23.70 4.07 18.72
C LEU A 15 24.52 4.15 17.42
N ALA A 16 25.84 4.16 17.51
CA ALA A 16 26.73 4.10 16.35
C ALA A 16 26.65 2.74 15.64
N GLY A 17 26.54 1.65 16.40
CA GLY A 17 26.40 0.30 15.86
C GLY A 17 25.09 0.10 15.08
N CYS A 18 23.97 0.66 15.55
CA CYS A 18 22.69 0.57 14.84
C CYS A 18 22.72 1.34 13.50
N LYS A 19 23.28 2.55 13.48
CA LYS A 19 23.43 3.33 12.25
C LYS A 19 24.37 2.71 11.24
N ALA A 20 25.48 2.11 11.72
CA ALA A 20 26.42 1.42 10.86
C ALA A 20 25.81 0.15 10.23
N LYS A 21 25.03 -0.61 11.00
CA LYS A 21 24.30 -1.76 10.49
C LYS A 21 23.26 -1.35 9.45
N GLU A 22 22.48 -0.32 9.72
CA GLU A 22 21.49 0.19 8.78
C GLU A 22 22.13 0.68 7.45
N ALA A 23 23.27 1.37 7.53
CA ALA A 23 24.00 1.80 6.35
C ALA A 23 24.56 0.61 5.55
N PHE A 24 25.06 -0.42 6.23
CA PHE A 24 25.53 -1.65 5.59
C PHE A 24 24.39 -2.43 4.92
N ASP A 25 23.25 -2.56 5.59
CA ASP A 25 22.07 -3.24 5.05
C ASP A 25 21.54 -2.50 3.81
N LYS A 26 21.51 -1.19 3.83
CA LYS A 26 21.12 -0.35 2.66
C LYS A 26 22.10 -0.50 1.49
N ALA A 27 23.41 -0.52 1.76
CA ALA A 27 24.42 -0.72 0.72
C ALA A 27 24.32 -2.12 0.09
N LYS A 28 24.00 -3.13 0.88
CA LYS A 28 23.76 -4.49 0.37
C LYS A 28 22.51 -4.55 -0.51
N ILE A 29 21.41 -3.92 -0.09
CA ILE A 29 20.18 -3.83 -0.92
C ILE A 29 20.49 -3.17 -2.26
N SER A 30 21.21 -2.04 -2.28
CA SER A 30 21.59 -1.34 -3.51
C SER A 30 22.41 -2.26 -4.44
N GLN A 31 23.39 -2.98 -3.92
CA GLN A 31 24.16 -3.94 -4.72
C GLN A 31 23.32 -5.10 -5.27
N ASP A 32 22.33 -5.57 -4.51
CA ASP A 32 21.44 -6.65 -4.93
C ASP A 32 20.46 -6.17 -6.02
N LEU A 33 19.99 -4.92 -5.94
CA LEU A 33 19.19 -4.28 -7.00
C LEU A 33 19.97 -4.17 -8.31
N ASP A 34 21.23 -3.75 -8.25
CA ASP A 34 22.10 -3.65 -9.43
C ASP A 34 22.41 -5.01 -10.10
N LYS A 35 22.53 -6.07 -9.30
CA LYS A 35 22.92 -7.40 -9.80
C LYS A 35 21.76 -8.22 -10.35
N HIS A 36 20.58 -8.07 -9.80
CA HIS A 36 19.40 -8.89 -10.11
C HIS A 36 18.28 -8.03 -10.66
N GLY A 37 18.27 -7.85 -11.96
CA GLY A 37 17.24 -7.08 -12.64
C GLY A 37 15.83 -7.69 -12.47
N THR A 38 14.82 -6.85 -12.69
CA THR A 38 13.40 -7.23 -12.59
C THR A 38 13.04 -8.43 -13.48
N MET A 39 13.68 -8.60 -14.63
CA MET A 39 13.43 -9.74 -15.53
C MET A 39 13.88 -11.08 -14.93
N ASP A 40 15.02 -11.12 -14.26
CA ASP A 40 15.51 -12.34 -13.60
C ASP A 40 14.63 -12.69 -12.40
N LEU A 41 14.22 -11.68 -11.63
CA LEU A 41 13.24 -11.85 -10.57
C LEU A 41 11.94 -12.49 -11.08
N MET A 42 11.39 -12.00 -12.18
CA MET A 42 10.15 -12.56 -12.77
C MET A 42 10.30 -13.99 -13.24
N LYS A 43 11.46 -14.37 -13.81
CA LYS A 43 11.77 -15.77 -14.14
C LYS A 43 11.80 -16.66 -12.90
N ASP A 44 12.32 -16.18 -11.78
CA ASP A 44 12.36 -16.94 -10.54
C ASP A 44 10.99 -17.07 -9.90
N VAL A 45 10.18 -16.01 -9.95
CA VAL A 45 8.78 -16.04 -9.48
C VAL A 45 7.94 -17.04 -10.26
N SER A 46 8.17 -17.17 -11.57
CA SER A 46 7.42 -18.11 -12.43
C SER A 46 7.67 -19.59 -12.10
N LYS A 47 8.74 -19.90 -11.37
CA LYS A 47 9.07 -21.25 -10.92
C LYS A 47 8.37 -21.63 -9.61
N ASP A 48 7.95 -20.64 -8.82
CA ASP A 48 7.25 -20.88 -7.57
C ASP A 48 5.84 -21.43 -7.86
N LYS A 49 5.43 -22.41 -7.06
CA LYS A 49 4.08 -22.97 -7.10
C LYS A 49 3.51 -22.95 -5.70
N TYR A 50 2.25 -22.64 -5.59
CA TYR A 50 1.53 -22.63 -4.32
C TYR A 50 0.08 -23.06 -4.54
N ASP A 51 -0.35 -24.05 -3.78
CA ASP A 51 -1.74 -24.50 -3.73
C ASP A 51 -2.41 -23.84 -2.53
N ALA A 52 -3.28 -22.89 -2.81
CA ALA A 52 -4.00 -22.17 -1.76
C ALA A 52 -4.92 -23.11 -0.96
N PRO A 53 -5.08 -22.89 0.36
CA PRO A 53 -6.02 -23.63 1.17
C PRO A 53 -7.44 -23.56 0.59
N ALA A 54 -8.12 -24.72 0.47
CA ALA A 54 -9.44 -24.81 -0.12
C ALA A 54 -10.50 -24.00 0.66
N ASP A 55 -10.29 -23.79 1.97
CA ASP A 55 -11.17 -22.99 2.82
C ASP A 55 -10.86 -21.49 2.77
N GLY A 56 -9.81 -21.08 2.05
CA GLY A 56 -9.42 -19.69 1.87
C GLY A 56 -8.98 -18.95 3.15
N LYS A 57 -8.69 -19.69 4.23
CA LYS A 57 -8.31 -19.09 5.51
C LYS A 57 -6.81 -18.84 5.64
N LEU A 58 -6.47 -17.69 6.19
CA LEU A 58 -5.11 -17.34 6.60
C LEU A 58 -4.74 -18.01 7.93
N THR A 59 -3.45 -18.22 8.14
CA THR A 59 -2.87 -18.67 9.41
C THR A 59 -2.06 -17.56 10.07
N ASP A 60 -1.81 -17.68 11.40
CA ASP A 60 -0.92 -16.75 12.11
C ASP A 60 0.51 -16.78 11.53
N ALA A 61 1.02 -17.93 11.09
CA ALA A 61 2.33 -18.04 10.44
C ALA A 61 2.39 -17.25 9.12
N GLN A 62 1.32 -17.29 8.32
CA GLN A 62 1.20 -16.51 7.09
C GLN A 62 1.10 -15.00 7.35
N MET A 63 0.40 -14.60 8.41
CA MET A 63 0.39 -13.19 8.83
C MET A 63 1.77 -12.71 9.28
N GLN A 64 2.53 -13.53 10.01
CA GLN A 64 3.91 -13.21 10.38
C GLN A 64 4.84 -13.13 9.16
N MET A 65 4.68 -14.03 8.18
CA MET A 65 5.36 -13.96 6.89
C MET A 65 5.04 -12.63 6.19
N TYR A 66 3.76 -12.30 6.07
CA TYR A 66 3.31 -11.04 5.46
C TYR A 66 3.99 -9.83 6.10
N LEU A 67 3.98 -9.72 7.43
CA LEU A 67 4.61 -8.59 8.13
C LEU A 67 6.12 -8.52 7.90
N LYS A 68 6.83 -9.65 7.92
CA LYS A 68 8.28 -9.69 7.65
C LYS A 68 8.60 -9.23 6.23
N VAL A 69 7.80 -9.69 5.26
CA VAL A 69 7.98 -9.27 3.86
C VAL A 69 7.71 -7.77 3.72
N ARG A 70 6.63 -7.26 4.33
CA ARG A 70 6.31 -5.82 4.29
C ARG A 70 7.39 -4.94 4.93
N GLU A 71 8.01 -5.38 6.04
CA GLU A 71 9.14 -4.66 6.64
C GLU A 71 10.37 -4.65 5.73
N LYS A 72 10.67 -5.77 5.08
CA LYS A 72 11.79 -5.85 4.13
C LYS A 72 11.50 -5.05 2.86
N GLU A 73 10.28 -5.12 2.33
CA GLU A 73 9.80 -4.31 1.22
C GLU A 73 9.99 -2.83 1.49
N LYS A 74 9.62 -2.35 2.68
CA LYS A 74 9.86 -0.96 3.09
C LYS A 74 11.33 -0.56 2.95
N ALA A 75 12.25 -1.42 3.40
CA ALA A 75 13.68 -1.15 3.29
C ALA A 75 14.15 -1.10 1.83
N ILE A 76 13.67 -2.02 0.98
CA ILE A 76 13.99 -2.05 -0.45
C ILE A 76 13.44 -0.81 -1.16
N ALA A 77 12.17 -0.47 -0.92
CA ALA A 77 11.52 0.70 -1.52
C ALA A 77 12.23 2.01 -1.14
N GLN A 78 12.72 2.13 0.10
CA GLN A 78 13.51 3.29 0.52
C GLN A 78 14.81 3.44 -0.26
N VAL A 79 15.53 2.34 -0.50
CA VAL A 79 16.79 2.35 -1.26
C VAL A 79 16.50 2.66 -2.72
N ALA A 80 15.58 1.95 -3.36
CA ALA A 80 15.22 2.14 -4.76
C ALA A 80 14.75 3.57 -5.04
N ARG A 81 13.95 4.15 -4.15
CA ARG A 81 13.53 5.56 -4.28
C ARG A 81 14.70 6.53 -4.22
N LYS A 82 15.63 6.31 -3.29
CA LYS A 82 16.81 7.17 -3.16
C LYS A 82 17.69 7.10 -4.40
N GLU A 83 17.83 5.91 -4.99
CA GLU A 83 18.54 5.70 -6.24
C GLU A 83 17.82 6.38 -7.41
N ALA A 84 16.51 6.20 -7.53
CA ALA A 84 15.70 6.87 -8.54
C ALA A 84 15.88 8.41 -8.48
N GLN A 85 15.85 8.99 -7.27
CA GLN A 85 16.08 10.41 -7.08
C GLN A 85 17.48 10.83 -7.51
N ALA A 86 18.51 10.06 -7.11
CA ALA A 86 19.90 10.36 -7.47
C ALA A 86 20.11 10.31 -9.00
N HIS A 87 19.53 9.33 -9.68
CA HIS A 87 19.57 9.21 -11.14
C HIS A 87 18.79 10.33 -11.83
N ALA A 88 17.62 10.71 -11.33
CA ALA A 88 16.86 11.84 -11.84
C ALA A 88 17.62 13.17 -11.71
N ASP A 89 18.30 13.38 -10.58
CA ASP A 89 19.14 14.58 -10.37
C ASP A 89 20.38 14.56 -11.28
N ALA A 90 20.99 13.38 -11.50
CA ALA A 90 22.10 13.22 -12.43
C ALA A 90 21.67 13.47 -13.89
N ALA A 91 20.50 12.97 -14.29
CA ALA A 91 19.93 13.22 -15.62
C ALA A 91 19.73 14.73 -15.87
N LYS A 92 19.13 15.43 -14.91
CA LYS A 92 18.94 16.91 -15.00
C LYS A 92 20.28 17.65 -15.13
N LYS A 93 21.31 17.25 -14.37
CA LYS A 93 22.65 17.86 -14.44
C LYS A 93 23.36 17.58 -15.77
N ALA A 94 23.20 16.39 -16.32
CA ALA A 94 23.79 16.00 -17.61
C ALA A 94 23.12 16.68 -18.82
N GLY A 95 21.90 17.18 -18.62
CA GLY A 95 21.06 17.80 -19.65
C GLY A 95 20.22 16.78 -20.44
N ASP A 96 18.96 17.07 -20.58
CA ASP A 96 17.92 16.17 -21.14
C ASP A 96 18.20 15.68 -22.58
N LYS A 97 19.09 16.36 -23.31
CA LYS A 97 19.46 16.03 -24.71
C LYS A 97 20.78 15.28 -24.82
N SER A 98 21.49 15.04 -23.73
CA SER A 98 22.77 14.33 -23.73
C SER A 98 22.55 12.82 -23.63
N ILE A 99 23.46 12.04 -24.24
CA ILE A 99 23.45 10.56 -24.10
C ILE A 99 23.57 10.18 -22.62
N ALA A 100 24.37 10.92 -21.85
CA ALA A 100 24.51 10.69 -20.41
C ALA A 100 23.19 10.94 -19.66
N GLY A 101 22.45 12.00 -19.98
CA GLY A 101 21.14 12.29 -19.38
C GLY A 101 20.11 11.22 -19.75
N MET A 102 20.09 10.72 -20.97
CA MET A 102 19.22 9.60 -21.38
C MET A 102 19.56 8.32 -20.63
N MET A 103 20.85 7.97 -20.47
CA MET A 103 21.27 6.80 -19.70
C MET A 103 20.82 6.88 -18.23
N GLU A 104 20.96 8.02 -17.60
CA GLU A 104 20.48 8.23 -16.22
C GLU A 104 18.94 8.16 -16.15
N GLY A 105 18.22 8.63 -17.17
CA GLY A 105 16.77 8.46 -17.30
C GLY A 105 16.36 6.98 -17.34
N PHE A 106 17.07 6.13 -18.07
CA PHE A 106 16.83 4.68 -18.08
C PHE A 106 17.08 4.03 -16.72
N LYS A 107 18.12 4.45 -16.00
CA LYS A 107 18.38 3.97 -14.62
C LYS A 107 17.27 4.39 -13.66
N THR A 108 16.73 5.60 -13.79
CA THR A 108 15.57 6.05 -13.02
C THR A 108 14.37 5.12 -13.23
N MET A 109 14.11 4.69 -14.47
CA MET A 109 13.05 3.72 -14.76
C MET A 109 13.33 2.35 -14.14
N GLY A 110 14.59 1.89 -14.14
CA GLY A 110 14.99 0.66 -13.47
C GLY A 110 14.67 0.71 -11.97
N SER A 111 15.08 1.77 -11.29
CA SER A 111 14.78 1.95 -9.86
C SER A 111 13.29 2.09 -9.58
N ALA A 112 12.50 2.65 -10.48
CA ALA A 112 11.04 2.68 -10.37
C ALA A 112 10.43 1.26 -10.48
N ALA A 113 10.94 0.42 -11.40
CA ALA A 113 10.54 -0.98 -11.52
C ALA A 113 10.92 -1.78 -10.27
N ASP A 114 12.06 -1.51 -9.65
CA ASP A 114 12.49 -2.11 -8.38
C ASP A 114 11.58 -1.72 -7.22
N MET A 115 11.07 -0.49 -7.19
CA MET A 115 10.04 -0.09 -6.22
C MET A 115 8.74 -0.87 -6.40
N LEU A 116 8.28 -1.06 -7.62
CA LEU A 116 7.05 -1.79 -7.93
C LEU A 116 7.14 -3.29 -7.62
N THR A 117 8.35 -3.85 -7.60
CA THR A 117 8.61 -5.27 -7.32
C THR A 117 9.26 -5.50 -5.96
N ALA A 118 9.33 -4.48 -5.13
CA ALA A 118 10.03 -4.53 -3.84
C ALA A 118 9.47 -5.61 -2.90
N ASP A 119 8.17 -5.84 -2.91
CA ASP A 119 7.50 -6.85 -2.11
C ASP A 119 7.85 -8.29 -2.57
N ILE A 120 7.86 -8.52 -3.87
CA ILE A 120 8.24 -9.81 -4.47
C ILE A 120 9.71 -10.08 -4.19
N ARG A 121 10.56 -9.08 -4.37
CA ARG A 121 12.00 -9.15 -4.06
C ARG A 121 12.24 -9.43 -2.58
N ALA A 122 11.51 -8.75 -1.70
CA ALA A 122 11.56 -8.98 -0.27
C ALA A 122 11.17 -10.42 0.11
N ALA A 123 10.12 -10.98 -0.49
CA ALA A 123 9.71 -12.37 -0.26
C ALA A 123 10.83 -13.34 -0.68
N LYS A 124 11.45 -13.15 -1.84
CA LYS A 124 12.56 -13.97 -2.34
C LYS A 124 13.81 -13.88 -1.44
N GLU A 125 14.23 -12.69 -1.06
CA GLU A 125 15.39 -12.49 -0.18
C GLU A 125 15.19 -13.11 1.20
N LEU A 126 13.96 -13.20 1.68
CA LEU A 126 13.60 -13.87 2.92
C LEU A 126 13.41 -15.38 2.76
N GLY A 127 13.56 -15.93 1.54
CA GLY A 127 13.42 -17.34 1.23
C GLY A 127 11.97 -17.84 1.22
N TYR A 128 11.00 -16.94 1.08
CA TYR A 128 9.58 -17.30 1.00
C TYR A 128 9.16 -17.63 -0.43
N ASN A 129 8.14 -18.49 -0.55
CA ASN A 129 7.47 -18.73 -1.81
C ASN A 129 6.66 -17.48 -2.21
N THR A 130 6.95 -16.93 -3.39
CA THR A 130 6.33 -15.67 -3.84
C THR A 130 4.86 -15.83 -4.20
N GLN A 131 4.44 -16.99 -4.70
CA GLN A 131 3.03 -17.25 -5.00
C GLN A 131 2.20 -17.35 -3.72
N GLU A 132 2.74 -17.98 -2.67
CA GLU A 132 2.12 -17.98 -1.35
C GLU A 132 1.99 -16.55 -0.79
N TYR A 133 3.07 -15.77 -0.86
CA TYR A 133 3.04 -14.37 -0.40
C TYR A 133 2.00 -13.54 -1.16
N LEU A 134 1.93 -13.67 -2.48
CA LEU A 134 0.94 -12.95 -3.30
C LEU A 134 -0.48 -13.35 -2.95
N TRP A 135 -0.72 -14.64 -2.70
CA TRP A 135 -2.01 -15.10 -2.22
C TRP A 135 -2.36 -14.52 -0.86
N ILE A 136 -1.44 -14.55 0.11
CA ILE A 136 -1.63 -13.93 1.43
C ILE A 136 -1.94 -12.44 1.28
N LYS A 137 -1.17 -11.71 0.48
CA LYS A 137 -1.37 -10.29 0.21
C LYS A 137 -2.77 -10.02 -0.34
N SER A 138 -3.25 -10.86 -1.26
CA SER A 138 -4.60 -10.75 -1.82
C SER A 138 -5.68 -10.97 -0.77
N GLN A 139 -5.51 -11.94 0.15
CA GLN A 139 -6.45 -12.20 1.24
C GLN A 139 -6.48 -11.04 2.25
N VAL A 140 -5.29 -10.50 2.60
CA VAL A 140 -5.18 -9.33 3.49
C VAL A 140 -5.88 -8.12 2.87
N LEU A 141 -5.65 -7.86 1.59
CA LEU A 141 -6.28 -6.75 0.87
C LEU A 141 -7.80 -6.91 0.80
N ALA A 142 -8.30 -8.10 0.45
CA ALA A 142 -9.72 -8.40 0.38
C ALA A 142 -10.41 -8.22 1.74
N ALA A 143 -9.81 -8.73 2.82
CA ALA A 143 -10.35 -8.61 4.16
C ALA A 143 -10.33 -7.16 4.67
N SER A 144 -9.26 -6.41 4.41
CA SER A 144 -9.14 -4.99 4.78
C SER A 144 -10.15 -4.13 4.02
N SER A 145 -10.32 -4.38 2.71
CA SER A 145 -11.31 -3.68 1.88
C SER A 145 -12.74 -3.96 2.36
N ALA A 146 -13.06 -5.22 2.67
CA ALA A 146 -14.37 -5.58 3.20
C ALA A 146 -14.62 -4.96 4.58
N ALA A 147 -13.61 -4.87 5.46
CA ALA A 147 -13.73 -4.19 6.74
C ALA A 147 -13.98 -2.68 6.57
N MET A 148 -13.31 -2.04 5.60
CA MET A 148 -13.54 -0.63 5.27
C MET A 148 -14.96 -0.41 4.73
N MET A 149 -15.44 -1.28 3.83
CA MET A 149 -16.80 -1.20 3.30
C MET A 149 -17.86 -1.42 4.39
N SER A 150 -17.62 -2.31 5.36
CA SER A 150 -18.50 -2.50 6.51
C SER A 150 -18.61 -1.22 7.33
N LYS A 151 -17.48 -0.59 7.68
CA LYS A 151 -17.47 0.70 8.42
C LYS A 151 -18.19 1.81 7.66
N LEU A 152 -18.00 1.88 6.35
CA LEU A 152 -18.70 2.86 5.50
C LEU A 152 -20.21 2.60 5.50
N SER A 153 -20.62 1.33 5.38
CA SER A 153 -22.03 0.93 5.46
C SER A 153 -22.64 1.26 6.82
N GLU A 154 -21.93 0.99 7.92
CA GLU A 154 -22.35 1.36 9.28
C GLU A 154 -22.54 2.87 9.43
N ALA A 155 -21.59 3.68 8.93
CA ALA A 155 -21.69 5.13 8.94
C ALA A 155 -22.87 5.64 8.11
N THR A 156 -23.12 5.04 6.94
CA THR A 156 -24.26 5.35 6.08
C THR A 156 -25.58 5.00 6.78
N ASN A 157 -25.65 3.81 7.40
CA ASN A 157 -26.82 3.37 8.16
C ASN A 157 -27.12 4.32 9.32
N ALA A 158 -26.09 4.71 10.09
CA ALA A 158 -26.24 5.68 11.19
C ALA A 158 -26.75 7.03 10.70
N SER A 159 -26.29 7.51 9.55
CA SER A 159 -26.78 8.75 8.92
C SER A 159 -28.24 8.64 8.52
N VAL A 160 -28.61 7.53 7.88
CA VAL A 160 -30.02 7.25 7.48
C VAL A 160 -30.92 7.13 8.69
N ASP A 161 -30.48 6.45 9.76
CA ASP A 161 -31.22 6.32 11.02
C ASP A 161 -31.40 7.68 11.71
N GLY A 162 -30.39 8.55 11.68
CA GLY A 162 -30.50 9.93 12.19
C GLY A 162 -31.49 10.77 11.41
N ALA A 163 -31.45 10.69 10.07
CA ALA A 163 -32.43 11.39 9.22
C ALA A 163 -33.86 10.88 9.44
N TYR A 164 -34.01 9.56 9.58
CA TYR A 164 -35.30 8.95 9.91
C TYR A 164 -35.85 9.46 11.25
N ALA A 165 -35.03 9.49 12.30
CA ALA A 165 -35.44 9.98 13.62
C ALA A 165 -35.89 11.44 13.57
N GLN A 166 -35.17 12.28 12.84
CA GLN A 166 -35.52 13.69 12.63
C GLN A 166 -36.84 13.84 11.86
N MET A 167 -37.02 13.04 10.81
CA MET A 167 -38.24 13.05 10.00
C MET A 167 -39.44 12.57 10.82
N LYS A 168 -39.25 11.53 11.65
CA LYS A 168 -40.29 11.05 12.57
C LYS A 168 -40.72 12.12 13.57
N LYS A 169 -39.77 12.86 14.14
CA LYS A 169 -40.08 14.00 14.99
C LYS A 169 -40.89 15.05 14.27
N SER A 170 -40.56 15.42 13.03
CA SER A 170 -41.31 16.37 12.21
C SER A 170 -42.72 15.87 11.89
N TYR A 171 -42.88 14.55 11.66
CA TYR A 171 -44.19 13.93 11.49
C TYR A 171 -45.04 14.04 12.77
N ASP A 172 -44.47 13.74 13.93
CA ASP A 172 -45.18 13.79 15.22
C ASP A 172 -45.59 15.24 15.59
N GLU A 173 -44.77 16.24 15.23
CA GLU A 173 -45.02 17.67 15.48
C GLU A 173 -45.96 18.34 14.46
N ALA A 174 -46.20 17.71 13.30
CA ALA A 174 -47.04 18.27 12.26
C ALA A 174 -48.49 18.39 12.69
N LYS A 175 -49.10 19.58 12.47
CA LYS A 175 -50.47 19.92 12.92
C LYS A 175 -51.52 19.74 11.82
N ASP A 176 -51.11 19.76 10.56
CA ASP A 176 -52.00 19.64 9.41
C ASP A 176 -51.85 18.31 8.68
N ASP A 177 -52.91 17.83 8.07
CA ASP A 177 -52.97 16.52 7.41
C ASP A 177 -52.06 16.43 6.17
N GLN A 178 -51.80 17.54 5.47
CA GLN A 178 -50.97 17.57 4.29
C GLN A 178 -49.51 17.35 4.67
N SER A 179 -49.00 18.03 5.70
CA SER A 179 -47.67 17.85 6.24
C SER A 179 -47.46 16.43 6.79
N LYS A 180 -48.44 15.91 7.52
CA LYS A 180 -48.38 14.50 7.99
C LYS A 180 -48.29 13.51 6.87
N LYS A 181 -49.08 13.68 5.80
CA LYS A 181 -49.03 12.81 4.63
C LYS A 181 -47.68 12.85 3.95
N MET A 182 -47.11 14.03 3.75
CA MET A 182 -45.80 14.23 3.16
C MET A 182 -44.69 13.53 3.99
N TYR A 183 -44.65 13.76 5.30
CA TYR A 183 -43.65 13.14 6.16
C TYR A 183 -43.81 11.62 6.23
N LYS A 184 -45.05 11.10 6.18
CA LYS A 184 -45.29 9.66 6.13
C LYS A 184 -44.71 9.04 4.87
N GLU A 185 -44.93 9.64 3.70
CA GLU A 185 -44.36 9.15 2.43
C GLU A 185 -42.84 9.15 2.45
N MET A 186 -42.22 10.14 3.08
CA MET A 186 -40.77 10.20 3.27
C MET A 186 -40.28 9.08 4.23
N LEU A 187 -40.93 8.83 5.34
CA LEU A 187 -40.64 7.75 6.25
C LEU A 187 -40.73 6.37 5.59
N ASP A 188 -41.80 6.14 4.80
CA ASP A 188 -41.98 4.89 4.05
C ASP A 188 -40.85 4.66 3.03
N ASN A 189 -40.31 5.73 2.42
CA ASN A 189 -39.15 5.66 1.55
C ASN A 189 -37.86 5.34 2.30
N TYR A 190 -37.66 5.95 3.46
CA TYR A 190 -36.52 5.63 4.32
C TYR A 190 -36.53 4.18 4.80
N ASP A 191 -37.70 3.64 5.17
CA ASP A 191 -37.83 2.25 5.58
C ASP A 191 -37.46 1.27 4.46
N LYS A 192 -37.85 1.56 3.21
CA LYS A 192 -37.43 0.79 2.04
C LYS A 192 -35.91 0.84 1.85
N GLN A 193 -35.33 2.04 1.90
CA GLN A 193 -33.90 2.23 1.74
C GLN A 193 -33.10 1.48 2.83
N ARG A 194 -33.54 1.54 4.09
CA ARG A 194 -32.94 0.78 5.20
C ARG A 194 -33.01 -0.73 4.99
N ALA A 195 -34.13 -1.24 4.46
CA ALA A 195 -34.29 -2.65 4.16
C ALA A 195 -33.36 -3.12 3.03
N GLU A 196 -33.14 -2.31 2.01
CA GLU A 196 -32.20 -2.59 0.92
C GLU A 196 -30.76 -2.60 1.40
N LEU A 197 -30.32 -1.57 2.16
CA LEU A 197 -28.99 -1.48 2.73
C LEU A 197 -28.66 -2.68 3.63
N LYS A 198 -29.63 -3.16 4.42
CA LYS A 198 -29.45 -4.36 5.24
C LYS A 198 -29.28 -5.64 4.41
N LYS A 199 -29.96 -5.76 3.29
CA LYS A 199 -29.82 -6.90 2.38
C LYS A 199 -28.45 -6.92 1.70
N GLU A 200 -27.98 -5.77 1.23
CA GLU A 200 -26.68 -5.65 0.59
C GLU A 200 -25.53 -5.94 1.56
N SER A 201 -25.61 -5.44 2.78
CA SER A 201 -24.56 -5.66 3.80
C SER A 201 -24.47 -7.13 4.26
N ALA A 202 -25.58 -7.86 4.26
CA ALA A 202 -25.60 -9.28 4.66
C ALA A 202 -25.13 -10.26 3.57
N ALA A 203 -25.19 -9.87 2.29
CA ALA A 203 -25.03 -10.78 1.17
C ALA A 203 -23.56 -11.12 0.81
N ASN A 204 -22.55 -10.39 1.33
CA ASN A 204 -21.21 -10.36 0.73
C ASN A 204 -20.07 -10.87 1.61
N VAL A 205 -20.31 -11.48 2.78
CA VAL A 205 -19.21 -11.93 3.64
C VAL A 205 -19.15 -13.46 3.66
N SER A 206 -18.18 -14.04 2.92
CA SER A 206 -17.90 -15.46 3.03
C SER A 206 -17.35 -15.81 4.43
N PRO A 207 -17.58 -17.06 4.93
CA PRO A 207 -17.02 -17.47 6.23
C PRO A 207 -15.50 -17.33 6.33
N SER A 208 -14.77 -17.57 5.24
CA SER A 208 -13.32 -17.36 5.18
C SER A 208 -12.94 -15.89 5.28
N LEU A 209 -13.69 -15.00 4.64
CA LEU A 209 -13.46 -13.55 4.71
C LEU A 209 -13.68 -13.03 6.13
N ALA A 210 -14.76 -13.45 6.80
CA ALA A 210 -15.03 -13.08 8.20
C ALA A 210 -13.92 -13.58 9.14
N TYR A 211 -13.46 -14.82 8.95
CA TYR A 211 -12.34 -15.37 9.72
C TYR A 211 -11.05 -14.56 9.48
N ASN A 212 -10.72 -14.26 8.22
CA ASN A 212 -9.52 -13.51 7.86
C ASN A 212 -9.57 -12.09 8.41
N GLN A 213 -10.72 -11.42 8.44
CA GLN A 213 -10.89 -10.12 9.09
C GLN A 213 -10.56 -10.16 10.57
N GLN A 214 -11.06 -11.18 11.30
CA GLN A 214 -10.77 -11.34 12.73
C GLN A 214 -9.29 -11.63 12.99
N LEU A 215 -8.66 -12.46 12.13
CA LEU A 215 -7.24 -12.75 12.24
C LEU A 215 -6.41 -11.49 11.97
N ILE A 216 -6.68 -10.77 10.90
CA ILE A 216 -5.95 -9.55 10.50
C ILE A 216 -6.08 -8.47 11.56
N ALA A 217 -7.25 -8.32 12.20
CA ALA A 217 -7.46 -7.36 13.28
C ALA A 217 -6.46 -7.50 14.44
N LYS A 218 -5.95 -8.72 14.71
CA LYS A 218 -4.90 -8.95 15.71
C LYS A 218 -3.57 -8.28 15.31
N TYR A 219 -3.37 -8.05 14.03
CA TYR A 219 -2.13 -7.51 13.45
C TYR A 219 -2.28 -6.06 12.95
N ASP A 220 -3.46 -5.45 13.13
CA ASP A 220 -3.78 -4.10 12.63
C ASP A 220 -2.73 -3.05 13.05
N GLY A 221 -2.28 -3.08 14.30
CA GLY A 221 -1.26 -2.16 14.78
C GLY A 221 0.04 -2.24 13.99
N ALA A 222 0.52 -3.46 13.71
CA ALA A 222 1.75 -3.69 12.95
C ALA A 222 1.57 -3.32 11.46
N ILE A 223 0.44 -3.71 10.87
CA ILE A 223 0.11 -3.38 9.47
C ILE A 223 0.06 -1.87 9.28
N ASN A 224 -0.67 -1.16 10.15
CA ASN A 224 -0.81 0.29 10.07
C ASN A 224 0.51 1.03 10.34
N ALA A 225 1.36 0.53 11.24
CA ALA A 225 2.68 1.11 11.47
C ALA A 225 3.55 1.03 10.22
N ILE A 226 3.60 -0.13 9.56
CA ILE A 226 4.35 -0.32 8.31
C ILE A 226 3.75 0.56 7.20
N ALA A 227 2.43 0.57 7.02
CA ALA A 227 1.75 1.37 6.01
C ALA A 227 2.02 2.87 6.20
N THR A 228 1.98 3.36 7.45
CA THR A 228 2.30 4.76 7.78
C THR A 228 3.75 5.11 7.46
N GLU A 229 4.70 4.20 7.72
CA GLU A 229 6.09 4.42 7.34
C GLU A 229 6.28 4.40 5.82
N MET A 230 5.58 3.51 5.11
CA MET A 230 5.66 3.43 3.65
C MET A 230 5.04 4.65 2.98
N SER A 231 3.91 5.16 3.46
CA SER A 231 3.26 6.35 2.90
C SER A 231 4.12 7.62 2.97
N LYS A 232 5.10 7.68 3.86
CA LYS A 232 6.09 8.77 3.89
C LYS A 232 7.01 8.78 2.66
N PHE A 233 7.08 7.66 1.96
CA PHE A 233 7.90 7.47 0.77
C PHE A 233 7.07 7.40 -0.51
N GLU A 234 5.74 7.33 -0.43
CA GLU A 234 4.88 7.40 -1.60
C GLU A 234 4.87 8.84 -2.13
N GLU A 235 5.04 8.98 -3.44
CA GLU A 235 4.86 10.28 -4.09
C GLU A 235 3.38 10.68 -3.97
N LYS A 236 3.15 11.99 -3.82
CA LYS A 236 1.78 12.49 -3.84
C LYS A 236 1.09 12.03 -5.12
N PRO A 237 -0.19 11.61 -5.05
CA PRO A 237 -0.93 11.22 -6.25
C PRO A 237 -0.82 12.30 -7.32
N GLY A 238 -0.29 11.94 -8.49
CA GLY A 238 -0.06 12.83 -9.63
C GLY A 238 1.38 13.31 -9.85
N GLU A 239 2.30 13.18 -8.90
CA GLU A 239 3.72 13.50 -9.14
C GLU A 239 4.41 12.41 -9.96
N ALA A 240 4.16 11.13 -9.64
CA ALA A 240 4.64 10.01 -10.44
C ALA A 240 4.09 10.04 -11.88
N GLN A 241 2.82 10.38 -12.06
CA GLN A 241 2.21 10.53 -13.38
C GLN A 241 2.85 11.70 -14.15
N LYS A 242 3.07 12.85 -13.50
CA LYS A 242 3.77 13.98 -14.13
C LYS A 242 5.19 13.61 -14.57
N SER A 243 5.94 12.92 -13.71
CA SER A 243 7.30 12.47 -14.04
C SER A 243 7.30 11.50 -15.23
N MET A 244 6.32 10.59 -15.32
CA MET A 244 6.16 9.70 -16.49
C MET A 244 5.75 10.46 -17.75
N ASP A 245 4.84 11.41 -17.65
CA ASP A 245 4.39 12.23 -18.78
C ASP A 245 5.51 13.16 -19.31
N GLU A 246 6.31 13.74 -18.41
CA GLU A 246 7.47 14.54 -18.77
C GLU A 246 8.57 13.70 -19.45
N PHE A 247 8.80 12.48 -18.94
CA PHE A 247 9.72 11.53 -19.54
C PHE A 247 9.25 11.10 -20.95
N ALA A 248 7.99 10.71 -21.11
CA ALA A 248 7.41 10.34 -22.40
C ALA A 248 7.56 11.47 -23.44
N LYS A 249 7.27 12.71 -23.05
CA LYS A 249 7.49 13.90 -23.90
C LYS A 249 8.96 14.10 -24.26
N GLY A 250 9.87 13.81 -23.32
CA GLY A 250 11.31 13.87 -23.56
C GLY A 250 11.78 12.85 -24.61
N VAL A 251 11.28 11.62 -24.50
CA VAL A 251 11.58 10.53 -25.45
C VAL A 251 11.02 10.86 -26.84
N ASP A 252 9.76 11.29 -26.95
CA ASP A 252 9.14 11.67 -28.22
C ASP A 252 9.89 12.79 -28.93
N LYS A 253 10.36 13.78 -28.17
CA LYS A 253 11.16 14.87 -28.69
C LYS A 253 12.53 14.39 -29.17
N ALA A 254 13.20 13.52 -28.40
CA ALA A 254 14.50 12.96 -28.78
C ALA A 254 14.39 12.13 -30.05
N VAL A 255 13.34 11.32 -30.20
CA VAL A 255 13.04 10.55 -31.42
C VAL A 255 12.74 11.46 -32.62
N ALA A 256 11.99 12.54 -32.40
CA ALA A 256 11.69 13.52 -33.47
C ALA A 256 12.95 14.27 -33.95
N ASP A 257 13.84 14.63 -33.01
CA ASP A 257 15.11 15.33 -33.34
C ASP A 257 16.12 14.37 -34.02
N ALA A 258 16.10 13.07 -33.68
CA ALA A 258 16.93 12.06 -34.34
C ALA A 258 16.49 11.78 -35.82
N LYS A 259 15.21 11.91 -36.14
CA LYS A 259 14.66 11.76 -37.49
C LYS A 259 14.93 12.96 -38.44
N LYS A 260 15.41 14.09 -37.89
CA LYS A 260 15.72 15.31 -38.67
C LYS A 260 17.18 15.44 -39.04
N LYS A 261 18.03 14.53 -38.59
CA LYS A 261 19.43 14.39 -38.98
C LYS A 261 19.60 13.24 -39.94
#